data_54a82ef5d865650f5cb46cbaff557982
#
_entry.id   54a82ef5d865650f5cb46cbaff557982
#
_cell.length_a   1.000
_cell.length_b   1.000
_cell.length_c   1.000
_cell.angle_alpha   90.00
_cell.angle_beta   90.00
_cell.angle_gamma   90.00
#
_symmetry.space_group_name_H-M   'P 1'
#
loop_
_entity.id
_entity.type
_entity.pdbx_description
1 polymer ?
#
loop_
_entity_poly.entity_id
_entity_poly.type
_entity_poly.pdbx_seq_one_letter_code
_entity_poly.pdbx_strand_id
1 'polypeptide(L)'
;MSTNKSTDFVDTMGEWFDKFPAIPKNGREVLVKIAPILALIFGILGILVGISGLGILTVFAPFTYLGGGYGYGRGFISAIIYLVASVLMLMAYPGLSARKYKGWKLLFWSEAANLIAGLLSAAILSAIIGALIGFYLLFQIRSYYK
;
A
#
# COMPACT_ATOMS: atom_id res chain seq x y z
N MET A 1 -23.04 14.69 -15.15
CA MET A 1 -22.67 13.41 -14.51
C MET A 1 -21.16 13.30 -14.48
N SER A 2 -20.54 13.66 -13.38
CA SER A 2 -19.09 13.41 -13.23
C SER A 2 -18.92 11.96 -12.77
N THR A 3 -18.78 11.05 -13.70
CA THR A 3 -18.25 9.71 -13.42
C THR A 3 -16.89 9.90 -12.79
N ASN A 4 -16.79 9.53 -11.52
CA ASN A 4 -15.58 9.70 -10.75
C ASN A 4 -14.51 8.76 -11.33
N LYS A 5 -13.61 9.30 -12.15
CA LYS A 5 -12.53 8.54 -12.84
C LYS A 5 -11.76 7.57 -11.93
N SER A 6 -11.72 7.87 -10.62
CA SER A 6 -11.10 6.98 -9.65
C SER A 6 -11.91 5.70 -9.38
N THR A 7 -13.23 5.74 -9.55
CA THR A 7 -14.11 4.58 -9.40
C THR A 7 -13.95 3.65 -10.60
N ASP A 8 -13.89 4.21 -11.80
CA ASP A 8 -13.71 3.45 -13.05
C ASP A 8 -12.37 2.69 -13.05
N PHE A 9 -11.29 3.31 -12.58
CA PHE A 9 -9.98 2.67 -12.49
C PHE A 9 -9.98 1.49 -11.50
N VAL A 10 -10.56 1.68 -10.32
CA VAL A 10 -10.68 0.63 -9.29
C VAL A 10 -11.54 -0.52 -9.79
N ASP A 11 -12.63 -0.22 -10.50
CA ASP A 11 -13.52 -1.22 -11.06
C ASP A 11 -12.86 -2.02 -12.19
N THR A 12 -12.13 -1.34 -13.08
CA THR A 12 -11.35 -1.99 -14.15
C THR A 12 -10.28 -2.93 -13.56
N MET A 13 -9.58 -2.52 -12.52
CA MET A 13 -8.65 -3.41 -11.81
C MET A 13 -9.39 -4.59 -11.19
N GLY A 14 -10.56 -4.38 -10.60
CA GLY A 14 -11.39 -5.43 -10.02
C GLY A 14 -11.74 -6.51 -11.04
N GLU A 15 -12.21 -6.12 -12.22
CA GLU A 15 -12.53 -7.05 -13.32
C GLU A 15 -11.32 -7.88 -13.76
N TRP A 16 -10.12 -7.29 -13.71
CA TRP A 16 -8.90 -7.99 -14.05
C TRP A 16 -8.52 -9.04 -13.00
N PHE A 17 -8.65 -8.69 -11.71
CA PHE A 17 -8.38 -9.60 -10.60
C PHE A 17 -9.46 -10.67 -10.42
N ASP A 18 -10.69 -10.44 -10.88
CA ASP A 18 -11.78 -11.44 -10.87
C ASP A 18 -11.50 -12.66 -11.79
N LYS A 19 -10.55 -12.51 -12.72
CA LYS A 19 -10.08 -13.63 -13.57
C LYS A 19 -9.20 -14.62 -12.82
N PHE A 20 -8.66 -14.24 -11.67
CA PHE A 20 -7.84 -15.13 -10.85
C PHE A 20 -8.72 -16.04 -9.97
N PRO A 21 -8.21 -17.22 -9.55
CA PRO A 21 -8.97 -18.15 -8.72
C PRO A 21 -9.46 -17.45 -7.43
N ALA A 22 -10.75 -17.64 -7.15
CA ALA A 22 -11.36 -17.06 -5.95
C ALA A 22 -10.93 -17.80 -4.69
N ILE A 23 -10.57 -17.06 -3.65
CA ILE A 23 -10.31 -17.65 -2.34
C ILE A 23 -11.63 -18.20 -1.77
N PRO A 24 -11.65 -19.40 -1.14
CA PRO A 24 -12.82 -19.94 -0.48
C PRO A 24 -13.44 -18.97 0.54
N LYS A 25 -14.76 -19.02 0.72
CA LYS A 25 -15.49 -18.10 1.63
C LYS A 25 -14.85 -18.01 3.01
N ASN A 26 -14.51 -19.16 3.62
CA ASN A 26 -13.86 -19.22 4.94
C ASN A 26 -12.53 -18.45 4.97
N GLY A 27 -11.72 -18.56 3.92
CA GLY A 27 -10.46 -17.83 3.80
C GLY A 27 -10.68 -16.31 3.68
N ARG A 28 -11.67 -15.90 2.89
CA ARG A 28 -12.03 -14.46 2.76
C ARG A 28 -12.54 -13.88 4.08
N GLU A 29 -13.35 -14.62 4.84
CA GLU A 29 -13.83 -14.17 6.14
C GLU A 29 -12.70 -14.00 7.16
N VAL A 30 -11.72 -14.92 7.15
CA VAL A 30 -10.51 -14.79 7.97
C VAL A 30 -9.73 -13.53 7.56
N LEU A 31 -9.52 -13.32 6.26
CA LEU A 31 -8.84 -12.12 5.77
C LEU A 31 -9.55 -10.84 6.20
N VAL A 32 -10.87 -10.77 6.10
CA VAL A 32 -11.66 -9.61 6.55
C VAL A 32 -11.51 -9.37 8.06
N LYS A 33 -11.42 -10.42 8.85
CA LYS A 33 -11.22 -10.34 10.31
C LYS A 33 -9.84 -9.81 10.68
N ILE A 34 -8.80 -10.28 9.99
CA ILE A 34 -7.41 -9.92 10.30
C ILE A 34 -6.96 -8.63 9.60
N ALA A 35 -7.60 -8.23 8.50
CA ALA A 35 -7.22 -7.05 7.72
C ALA A 35 -7.06 -5.76 8.56
N PRO A 36 -7.99 -5.40 9.47
CA PRO A 36 -7.79 -4.22 10.31
C PRO A 36 -6.59 -4.35 11.24
N ILE A 37 -6.36 -5.53 11.82
CA ILE A 37 -5.21 -5.78 12.71
C ILE A 37 -3.90 -5.65 11.93
N LEU A 38 -3.84 -6.24 10.73
CA LEU A 38 -2.67 -6.13 9.86
C LEU A 38 -2.44 -4.68 9.43
N ALA A 39 -3.50 -3.95 9.07
CA ALA A 39 -3.40 -2.53 8.73
C ALA A 39 -2.83 -1.69 9.88
N LEU A 40 -3.23 -1.97 11.11
CA LEU A 40 -2.71 -1.31 12.30
C LEU A 40 -1.22 -1.65 12.51
N ILE A 41 -0.88 -2.93 12.52
CA ILE A 41 0.50 -3.39 12.76
C ILE A 41 1.45 -2.86 11.66
N PHE A 42 1.11 -3.10 10.41
CA PHE A 42 1.97 -2.67 9.29
C PHE A 42 1.98 -1.15 9.11
N GLY A 43 0.90 -0.46 9.45
CA GLY A 43 0.87 1.00 9.47
C GLY A 43 1.83 1.58 10.51
N ILE A 44 1.82 1.07 11.73
CA ILE A 44 2.76 1.49 12.79
C ILE A 44 4.20 1.16 12.41
N LEU A 45 4.47 -0.08 12.04
CA LEU A 45 5.80 -0.52 11.62
C LEU A 45 6.29 0.28 10.41
N GLY A 46 5.41 0.55 9.45
CA GLY A 46 5.73 1.35 8.28
C GLY A 46 6.13 2.78 8.60
N ILE A 47 5.47 3.41 9.58
CA ILE A 47 5.87 4.75 10.05
C ILE A 47 7.25 4.69 10.71
N LEU A 48 7.50 3.71 11.59
CA LEU A 48 8.80 3.55 12.25
C LEU A 48 9.92 3.34 11.22
N VAL A 49 9.70 2.44 10.27
CA VAL A 49 10.66 2.17 9.19
C VAL A 49 10.86 3.40 8.29
N GLY A 50 9.79 4.10 7.95
CA GLY A 50 9.85 5.30 7.10
C GLY A 50 10.62 6.43 7.77
N ILE A 51 10.37 6.71 9.05
CA ILE A 51 11.10 7.73 9.83
C ILE A 51 12.57 7.32 9.97
N SER A 52 12.84 6.07 10.30
CA SER A 52 14.22 5.56 10.41
C SER A 52 14.96 5.65 9.08
N GLY A 53 14.28 5.30 7.98
CA GLY A 53 14.83 5.41 6.62
C GLY A 53 15.19 6.86 6.25
N LEU A 54 14.31 7.82 6.53
CA LEU A 54 14.59 9.24 6.33
C LEU A 54 15.76 9.71 7.20
N GLY A 55 15.83 9.28 8.45
CA GLY A 55 16.94 9.60 9.35
C GLY A 55 18.27 9.09 8.79
N ILE A 56 18.33 7.83 8.38
CA ILE A 56 19.53 7.24 7.77
C ILE A 56 19.92 8.01 6.51
N LEU A 57 18.99 8.25 5.60
CA LEU A 57 19.26 9.02 4.38
C LEU A 57 19.82 10.42 4.69
N THR A 58 19.28 11.09 5.71
CA THR A 58 19.73 12.43 6.11
C THR A 58 21.16 12.41 6.66
N VAL A 59 21.47 11.45 7.53
CA VAL A 59 22.81 11.31 8.14
C VAL A 59 23.86 10.97 7.07
N PHE A 60 23.53 10.12 6.11
CA PHE A 60 24.44 9.70 5.05
C PHE A 60 24.42 10.59 3.79
N ALA A 61 23.58 11.65 3.78
CA ALA A 61 23.50 12.58 2.65
C ALA A 61 24.89 13.09 2.17
N PRO A 62 25.80 13.57 3.03
CA PRO A 62 27.12 14.05 2.59
C PRO A 62 27.92 12.99 1.83
N PHE A 63 27.83 11.73 2.26
CA PHE A 63 28.56 10.61 1.65
C PHE A 63 27.98 10.21 0.30
N THR A 64 26.66 10.34 0.10
CA THR A 64 26.01 10.05 -1.18
C THR A 64 26.36 11.08 -2.24
N TYR A 65 26.55 12.35 -1.86
CA TYR A 65 27.02 13.38 -2.78
C TYR A 65 28.45 13.15 -3.25
N LEU A 66 29.33 12.64 -2.39
CA LEU A 66 30.70 12.24 -2.76
C LEU A 66 30.74 11.08 -3.76
N GLY A 67 29.73 10.20 -3.73
CA GLY A 67 29.56 9.06 -4.65
C GLY A 67 28.75 9.37 -5.91
N GLY A 68 28.48 10.65 -6.23
CA GLY A 68 27.74 11.05 -7.43
C GLY A 68 26.25 11.33 -7.23
N GLY A 69 25.69 11.12 -6.05
CA GLY A 69 24.35 11.60 -5.64
C GLY A 69 23.09 11.06 -6.35
N TYR A 70 23.27 10.23 -7.38
CA TYR A 70 22.16 9.86 -8.30
C TYR A 70 21.02 9.07 -7.70
N GLY A 71 21.19 8.45 -6.54
CA GLY A 71 20.16 7.65 -5.88
C GLY A 71 19.45 8.35 -4.72
N TYR A 72 20.06 9.41 -4.18
CA TYR A 72 19.60 10.04 -2.94
C TYR A 72 18.18 10.63 -3.04
N GLY A 73 17.93 11.46 -4.06
CA GLY A 73 16.63 12.11 -4.24
C GLY A 73 15.49 11.10 -4.44
N ARG A 74 15.74 10.04 -5.19
CA ARG A 74 14.76 8.95 -5.40
C ARG A 74 14.46 8.20 -4.10
N GLY A 75 15.48 7.89 -3.32
CA GLY A 75 15.33 7.24 -2.01
C GLY A 75 14.56 8.10 -1.03
N PHE A 76 14.83 9.41 -1.00
CA PHE A 76 14.13 10.35 -0.13
C PHE A 76 12.65 10.49 -0.51
N ILE A 77 12.33 10.65 -1.79
CA ILE A 77 10.94 10.71 -2.28
C ILE A 77 10.22 9.40 -2.00
N SER A 78 10.86 8.26 -2.24
CA SER A 78 10.33 6.93 -1.95
C SER A 78 9.98 6.78 -0.46
N ALA A 79 10.86 7.22 0.45
CA ALA A 79 10.62 7.15 1.88
C ALA A 79 9.44 8.03 2.33
N ILE A 80 9.27 9.22 1.73
CA ILE A 80 8.10 10.08 1.99
C ILE A 80 6.82 9.39 1.52
N ILE A 81 6.79 8.85 0.31
CA ILE A 81 5.62 8.15 -0.23
C ILE A 81 5.28 6.93 0.63
N TYR A 82 6.29 6.20 1.10
CA TYR A 82 6.12 5.06 2.00
C TYR A 82 5.50 5.48 3.34
N LEU A 83 5.91 6.62 3.91
CA LEU A 83 5.30 7.19 5.11
C LEU A 83 3.82 7.56 4.87
N VAL A 84 3.52 8.21 3.74
CA VAL A 84 2.12 8.52 3.37
C VAL A 84 1.30 7.24 3.25
N ALA A 85 1.82 6.21 2.61
CA ALA A 85 1.17 4.91 2.50
C ALA A 85 0.87 4.30 3.89
N SER A 86 1.84 4.39 4.81
CA SER A 86 1.70 3.87 6.18
C SER A 86 0.63 4.63 6.97
N VAL A 87 0.54 5.94 6.81
CA VAL A 87 -0.52 6.77 7.41
C VAL A 87 -1.88 6.39 6.85
N LEU A 88 -2.01 6.23 5.52
CA LEU A 88 -3.26 5.78 4.89
C LEU A 88 -3.69 4.41 5.42
N MET A 89 -2.73 3.51 5.65
CA MET A 89 -2.99 2.19 6.22
C MET A 89 -3.54 2.29 7.64
N LEU A 90 -2.98 3.17 8.49
CA LEU A 90 -3.53 3.43 9.83
C LEU A 90 -4.93 4.05 9.76
N MET A 91 -5.15 5.00 8.86
CA MET A 91 -6.45 5.62 8.66
C MET A 91 -7.50 4.64 8.12
N ALA A 92 -7.08 3.57 7.47
CA ALA A 92 -7.97 2.51 7.00
C ALA A 92 -8.54 1.67 8.15
N TYR A 93 -7.82 1.55 9.27
CA TYR A 93 -8.17 0.67 10.40
C TYR A 93 -9.63 0.80 10.88
N PRO A 94 -10.14 2.02 11.25
CA PRO A 94 -11.51 2.13 11.74
C PRO A 94 -12.56 1.76 10.68
N GLY A 95 -12.29 2.09 9.41
CA GLY A 95 -13.17 1.72 8.30
C GLY A 95 -13.17 0.22 8.02
N LEU A 96 -12.00 -0.42 8.10
CA LEU A 96 -11.87 -1.87 7.94
C LEU A 96 -12.57 -2.63 9.08
N SER A 97 -12.39 -2.18 10.33
CA SER A 97 -13.06 -2.76 11.50
C SER A 97 -14.59 -2.64 11.40
N ALA A 98 -15.09 -1.52 10.89
CA ALA A 98 -16.52 -1.28 10.67
C ALA A 98 -17.04 -1.85 9.34
N ARG A 99 -16.22 -2.56 8.57
CA ARG A 99 -16.53 -3.10 7.24
C ARG A 99 -17.06 -2.06 6.25
N LYS A 100 -16.56 -0.81 6.35
CA LYS A 100 -16.94 0.29 5.46
C LYS A 100 -16.06 0.33 4.21
N TYR A 101 -16.66 0.57 3.06
CA TYR A 101 -15.94 0.70 1.79
C TYR A 101 -14.83 1.77 1.81
N LYS A 102 -15.03 2.84 2.60
CA LYS A 102 -14.00 3.86 2.80
C LYS A 102 -12.68 3.29 3.36
N GLY A 103 -12.76 2.36 4.33
CA GLY A 103 -11.57 1.70 4.88
C GLY A 103 -10.85 0.85 3.84
N TRP A 104 -11.60 0.08 3.05
CA TRP A 104 -11.05 -0.71 1.94
C TRP A 104 -10.37 0.20 0.90
N LYS A 105 -11.02 1.32 0.54
CA LYS A 105 -10.48 2.27 -0.43
C LYS A 105 -9.17 2.93 0.05
N LEU A 106 -9.07 3.26 1.34
CA LEU A 106 -7.82 3.77 1.94
C LEU A 106 -6.70 2.73 1.88
N LEU A 107 -7.02 1.47 2.15
CA LEU A 107 -6.04 0.38 2.05
C LEU A 107 -5.59 0.16 0.60
N PHE A 108 -6.50 0.26 -0.36
CA PHE A 108 -6.18 0.21 -1.79
C PHE A 108 -5.18 1.31 -2.19
N TRP A 109 -5.42 2.55 -1.78
CA TRP A 109 -4.52 3.66 -2.08
C TRP A 109 -3.19 3.56 -1.34
N SER A 110 -3.18 3.01 -0.13
CA SER A 110 -1.94 2.68 0.59
C SER A 110 -1.10 1.68 -0.22
N GLU A 111 -1.71 0.63 -0.74
CA GLU A 111 -1.01 -0.37 -1.56
C GLU A 111 -0.48 0.23 -2.87
N ALA A 112 -1.27 1.07 -3.53
CA ALA A 112 -0.82 1.80 -4.72
C ALA A 112 0.38 2.71 -4.43
N ALA A 113 0.37 3.42 -3.30
CA ALA A 113 1.48 4.25 -2.86
C ALA A 113 2.73 3.42 -2.53
N ASN A 114 2.58 2.26 -1.89
CA ASN A 114 3.68 1.33 -1.62
C ASN A 114 4.32 0.80 -2.91
N LEU A 115 3.51 0.50 -3.93
CA LEU A 115 4.02 0.10 -5.25
C LEU A 115 4.88 1.22 -5.85
N ILE A 116 4.40 2.46 -5.85
CA ILE A 116 5.14 3.62 -6.37
C ILE A 116 6.45 3.81 -5.59
N ALA A 117 6.41 3.75 -4.25
CA ALA A 117 7.59 3.85 -3.42
C ALA A 117 8.62 2.77 -3.73
N GLY A 118 8.18 1.53 -3.92
CA GLY A 118 9.03 0.40 -4.29
C GLY A 118 9.67 0.56 -5.66
N LEU A 119 8.94 1.04 -6.65
CA LEU A 119 9.46 1.32 -8.00
C LEU A 119 10.53 2.43 -7.97
N LEU A 120 10.30 3.48 -7.17
CA LEU A 120 11.25 4.59 -7.01
C LEU A 120 12.51 4.15 -6.25
N SER A 121 12.40 3.27 -5.28
CA SER A 121 13.56 2.75 -4.52
C SER A 121 14.40 1.72 -5.27
N ALA A 122 14.11 1.45 -6.55
CA ALA A 122 14.73 0.41 -7.37
C ALA A 122 14.48 -1.04 -6.90
N ALA A 123 13.57 -1.25 -5.95
CA ALA A 123 13.11 -2.57 -5.53
C ALA A 123 11.97 -3.10 -6.43
N ILE A 124 12.18 -3.01 -7.75
CA ILE A 124 11.13 -3.17 -8.77
C ILE A 124 10.47 -4.55 -8.68
N LEU A 125 11.26 -5.61 -8.62
CA LEU A 125 10.73 -6.97 -8.62
C LEU A 125 9.90 -7.26 -7.37
N SER A 126 10.40 -6.90 -6.19
CA SER A 126 9.68 -7.09 -4.92
C SER A 126 8.44 -6.19 -4.82
N ALA A 127 8.50 -4.97 -5.36
CA ALA A 127 7.37 -4.06 -5.39
C ALA A 127 6.23 -4.60 -6.27
N ILE A 128 6.55 -5.13 -7.46
CA ILE A 128 5.55 -5.70 -8.37
C ILE A 128 4.94 -6.96 -7.75
N ILE A 129 5.75 -7.88 -7.24
CA ILE A 129 5.25 -9.13 -6.63
C ILE A 129 4.39 -8.80 -5.39
N GLY A 130 4.87 -7.91 -4.52
CA GLY A 130 4.12 -7.46 -3.35
C GLY A 130 2.78 -6.83 -3.71
N ALA A 131 2.78 -5.93 -4.70
CA ALA A 131 1.55 -5.27 -5.17
C ALA A 131 0.57 -6.27 -5.80
N LEU A 132 1.03 -7.22 -6.60
CA LEU A 132 0.16 -8.24 -7.18
C LEU A 132 -0.54 -9.07 -6.10
N ILE A 133 0.21 -9.49 -5.08
CA ILE A 133 -0.34 -10.24 -3.95
C ILE A 133 -1.29 -9.36 -3.13
N GLY A 134 -0.87 -8.14 -2.80
CA GLY A 134 -1.64 -7.18 -2.02
C GLY A 134 -2.97 -6.83 -2.69
N PHE A 135 -2.95 -6.44 -3.95
CA PHE A 135 -4.16 -6.15 -4.71
C PHE A 135 -5.04 -7.38 -4.91
N TYR A 136 -4.46 -8.55 -5.17
CA TYR A 136 -5.23 -9.79 -5.25
C TYR A 136 -6.02 -10.04 -3.97
N LEU A 137 -5.38 -9.98 -2.81
CA LEU A 137 -6.05 -10.17 -1.52
C LEU A 137 -7.12 -9.08 -1.27
N LEU A 138 -6.82 -7.82 -1.60
CA LEU A 138 -7.75 -6.71 -1.45
C LEU A 138 -9.03 -6.88 -2.28
N PHE A 139 -8.90 -7.28 -3.55
CA PHE A 139 -10.04 -7.49 -4.42
C PHE A 139 -10.86 -8.72 -4.02
N GLN A 140 -10.24 -9.77 -3.47
CA GLN A 140 -10.94 -10.94 -2.96
C GLN A 140 -11.88 -10.63 -1.78
N ILE A 141 -11.57 -9.61 -1.00
CA ILE A 141 -12.38 -9.22 0.17
C ILE A 141 -13.25 -7.97 -0.08
N ARG A 142 -13.15 -7.35 -1.25
CA ARG A 142 -13.88 -6.10 -1.59
C ARG A 142 -15.38 -6.20 -1.32
N SER A 143 -16.01 -7.33 -1.65
CA SER A 143 -17.45 -7.56 -1.48
C SER A 143 -17.95 -7.52 -0.03
N TYR A 144 -17.05 -7.64 0.95
CA TYR A 144 -17.40 -7.59 2.38
C TYR A 144 -17.45 -6.16 2.93
N TYR A 145 -17.02 -5.17 2.15
CA TYR A 145 -17.00 -3.75 2.53
C TYR A 145 -18.08 -2.99 1.76
N LYS A 146 -18.96 -2.32 2.50
CA LYS A 146 -20.13 -1.59 1.96
C LYS A 146 -20.07 -0.09 2.28
#